data_e407b64355cebae20f4f6c970ccede73
#
_entry.id   e407b64355cebae20f4f6c970ccede73
#
_cell.length_a   1.000
_cell.length_b   1.000
_cell.length_c   1.000
_cell.angle_alpha   90.00
_cell.angle_beta   90.00
_cell.angle_gamma   90.00
#
_symmetry.space_group_name_H-M   'P 1'
#
loop_
_entity.id
_entity.type
_entity.pdbx_description
1 polymer ?
#
loop_
_entity_poly.entity_id
_entity_poly.type
_entity_poly.pdbx_seq_one_letter_code
_entity_poly.pdbx_strand_id
1 'polypeptide(L)'
;MIPASFDYVRPESLEEACRVLGEAADSGDDVKVLAGGQSLLPLLRLRLAYPSTLVDLGRLPGLRGVEDRGDHVFVGALTTHDEVLRSAVIRERAPLLALATATVADPAVRHRGTLGGSLAHADPAGDLPAVALALGCVLVARSGDGEREIPAADFFVDYLETALGPGEVLTGVKVPVLGAGWGFHYEKFHRSAQAWAIVGVAAAVRRSDGVVEEARIGLTNMGPAPVRARAVEEALRGVEVTSPGPGLGPGPGSGPGSGGGPGGAADPVAEACARADEDTSPPADLHARPDYRRHLARVLTRRAIRSAIG
;
A
#
# COMPACT_ATOMS: atom_id res chain seq x y z
N MET A 1 -23.00 3.97 17.03
CA MET A 1 -23.09 3.11 18.24
C MET A 1 -21.94 3.46 19.18
N ILE A 2 -22.10 3.20 20.47
CA ILE A 2 -21.05 3.36 21.47
C ILE A 2 -20.24 2.05 21.50
N PRO A 3 -18.89 2.10 21.49
CA PRO A 3 -18.05 0.92 21.70
C PRO A 3 -18.38 0.15 22.99
N ALA A 4 -17.94 -1.10 23.09
CA ALA A 4 -17.83 -1.76 24.38
C ALA A 4 -16.85 -1.02 25.28
N SER A 5 -16.93 -1.23 26.59
CA SER A 5 -15.94 -0.67 27.53
C SER A 5 -14.56 -1.27 27.28
N PHE A 6 -13.54 -0.46 27.40
CA PHE A 6 -12.12 -0.84 27.34
C PHE A 6 -11.33 0.08 28.27
N ASP A 7 -10.20 -0.38 28.72
CA ASP A 7 -9.22 0.43 29.41
C ASP A 7 -8.39 1.23 28.40
N TYR A 8 -7.93 2.42 28.83
CA TYR A 8 -7.15 3.29 27.95
C TYR A 8 -5.82 3.64 28.61
N VAL A 9 -4.75 3.28 27.94
CA VAL A 9 -3.38 3.56 28.37
C VAL A 9 -2.72 4.49 27.35
N ARG A 10 -2.08 5.52 27.84
CA ARG A 10 -1.30 6.44 27.02
C ARG A 10 0.12 6.50 27.55
N PRO A 11 1.02 5.69 27.01
CA PRO A 11 2.41 5.63 27.43
C PRO A 11 3.12 6.97 27.17
N GLU A 12 4.10 7.28 28.01
CA GLU A 12 4.92 8.48 27.88
C GLU A 12 6.20 8.21 27.06
N SER A 13 6.56 6.94 26.90
CA SER A 13 7.71 6.51 26.10
C SER A 13 7.41 5.27 25.25
N LEU A 14 8.26 5.01 24.25
CA LEU A 14 8.15 3.82 23.41
C LEU A 14 8.47 2.55 24.22
N GLU A 15 9.41 2.64 25.15
CA GLU A 15 9.77 1.56 26.07
C GLU A 15 8.57 1.16 26.94
N GLU A 16 7.83 2.14 27.45
CA GLU A 16 6.60 1.90 28.21
C GLU A 16 5.52 1.25 27.34
N ALA A 17 5.35 1.72 26.09
CA ALA A 17 4.41 1.11 25.16
C ALA A 17 4.73 -0.36 24.90
N CYS A 18 5.99 -0.67 24.61
CA CYS A 18 6.45 -2.05 24.38
C CYS A 18 6.26 -2.92 25.63
N ARG A 19 6.55 -2.38 26.83
CA ARG A 19 6.35 -3.11 28.08
C ARG A 19 4.87 -3.45 28.32
N VAL A 20 3.96 -2.48 28.14
CA VAL A 20 2.50 -2.71 28.30
C VAL A 20 2.00 -3.76 27.32
N LEU A 21 2.44 -3.71 26.07
CA LEU A 21 2.07 -4.68 25.05
C LEU A 21 2.65 -6.08 25.34
N GLY A 22 3.88 -6.15 25.83
CA GLY A 22 4.51 -7.43 26.22
C GLY A 22 3.82 -8.07 27.43
N GLU A 23 3.55 -7.31 28.47
CA GLU A 23 2.81 -7.79 29.66
C GLU A 23 1.40 -8.29 29.29
N ALA A 24 0.72 -7.61 28.38
CA ALA A 24 -0.57 -8.02 27.88
C ALA A 24 -0.50 -9.34 27.08
N ALA A 25 0.54 -9.51 26.28
CA ALA A 25 0.76 -10.74 25.54
C ALA A 25 1.00 -11.94 26.49
N ASP A 26 1.76 -11.73 27.55
CA ASP A 26 2.05 -12.76 28.57
C ASP A 26 0.81 -13.14 29.38
N SER A 27 -0.09 -12.18 29.63
CA SER A 27 -1.36 -12.41 30.34
C SER A 27 -2.49 -12.96 29.44
N GLY A 28 -2.32 -12.88 28.12
CA GLY A 28 -3.34 -13.26 27.15
C GLY A 28 -4.45 -12.21 26.97
N ASP A 29 -4.19 -10.97 27.35
CA ASP A 29 -5.13 -9.86 27.20
C ASP A 29 -5.19 -9.38 25.74
N ASP A 30 -6.40 -9.12 25.22
CA ASP A 30 -6.56 -8.54 23.89
C ASP A 30 -6.34 -7.03 23.93
N VAL A 31 -5.12 -6.62 23.68
CA VAL A 31 -4.70 -5.20 23.64
C VAL A 31 -4.51 -4.78 22.19
N LYS A 32 -4.99 -3.58 21.85
CA LYS A 32 -4.84 -2.98 20.51
C LYS A 32 -4.12 -1.64 20.58
N VAL A 33 -3.19 -1.46 19.66
CA VAL A 33 -2.51 -0.19 19.45
C VAL A 33 -3.42 0.80 18.76
N LEU A 34 -3.51 2.01 19.28
CA LEU A 34 -4.21 3.13 18.67
C LEU A 34 -3.18 4.13 18.09
N ALA A 35 -3.17 4.25 16.75
CA ALA A 35 -2.44 5.29 16.02
C ALA A 35 -3.41 6.38 15.53
N GLY A 36 -3.70 6.43 14.22
CA GLY A 36 -4.66 7.38 13.65
C GLY A 36 -6.14 7.07 13.92
N GLY A 37 -6.46 5.85 14.30
CA GLY A 37 -7.80 5.39 14.66
C GLY A 37 -8.77 5.20 13.49
N GLN A 38 -8.34 5.38 12.24
CA GLN A 38 -9.26 5.42 11.09
C GLN A 38 -9.79 4.05 10.66
N SER A 39 -9.14 2.96 11.04
CA SER A 39 -9.66 1.59 10.92
C SER A 39 -10.20 1.10 12.26
N LEU A 40 -9.45 1.28 13.36
CA LEU A 40 -9.80 0.71 14.66
C LEU A 40 -11.09 1.30 15.25
N LEU A 41 -11.25 2.64 15.25
CA LEU A 41 -12.45 3.26 15.84
C LEU A 41 -13.77 2.88 15.13
N PRO A 42 -13.84 2.77 13.79
CA PRO A 42 -14.97 2.16 13.10
C PRO A 42 -15.30 0.74 13.57
N LEU A 43 -14.27 -0.14 13.70
CA LEU A 43 -14.46 -1.51 14.18
C LEU A 43 -15.02 -1.55 15.61
N LEU A 44 -14.49 -0.72 16.51
CA LEU A 44 -15.01 -0.59 17.89
C LEU A 44 -16.45 -0.09 17.91
N ARG A 45 -16.77 0.94 17.11
CA ARG A 45 -18.13 1.51 17.04
C ARG A 45 -19.14 0.54 16.46
N LEU A 46 -18.74 -0.30 15.51
CA LEU A 46 -19.56 -1.35 14.93
C LEU A 46 -19.59 -2.62 15.79
N ARG A 47 -18.81 -2.67 16.86
CA ARG A 47 -18.63 -3.83 17.74
C ARG A 47 -18.16 -5.06 16.98
N LEU A 48 -17.20 -4.86 16.08
CA LEU A 48 -16.48 -5.91 15.35
C LEU A 48 -15.13 -6.25 16.01
N ALA A 49 -14.69 -5.43 16.97
CA ALA A 49 -13.53 -5.67 17.82
C ALA A 49 -13.87 -5.30 19.29
N TYR A 50 -13.31 -6.06 20.22
CA TYR A 50 -13.60 -5.96 21.66
C TYR A 50 -12.32 -6.01 22.49
N PRO A 51 -11.32 -5.16 22.23
CA PRO A 51 -10.10 -5.19 23.04
C PRO A 51 -10.42 -4.86 24.49
N SER A 52 -9.65 -5.47 25.39
CA SER A 52 -9.70 -5.12 26.82
C SER A 52 -9.04 -3.75 27.07
N THR A 53 -8.00 -3.41 26.30
CA THR A 53 -7.22 -2.20 26.48
C THR A 53 -6.81 -1.58 25.14
N LEU A 54 -6.83 -0.24 25.06
CA LEU A 54 -6.24 0.53 23.97
C LEU A 54 -4.96 1.20 24.44
N VAL A 55 -3.86 1.00 23.70
CA VAL A 55 -2.56 1.68 23.91
C VAL A 55 -2.40 2.78 22.86
N ASP A 56 -2.56 4.03 23.27
CA ASP A 56 -2.53 5.20 22.38
C ASP A 56 -1.11 5.72 22.20
N LEU A 57 -0.55 5.53 21.02
CA LEU A 57 0.78 6.01 20.63
C LEU A 57 0.78 7.46 20.13
N GLY A 58 -0.37 8.11 19.98
CA GLY A 58 -0.52 9.37 19.25
C GLY A 58 0.31 10.54 19.74
N ARG A 59 0.87 10.47 20.94
CA ARG A 59 1.73 11.52 21.54
C ARG A 59 3.17 11.09 21.73
N LEU A 60 3.54 9.87 21.36
CA LEU A 60 4.92 9.42 21.51
C LEU A 60 5.85 10.23 20.59
N PRO A 61 6.95 10.77 21.13
CA PRO A 61 7.94 11.46 20.33
C PRO A 61 8.69 10.49 19.40
N GLY A 62 9.27 11.01 18.31
CA GLY A 62 10.15 10.23 17.42
C GLY A 62 9.45 9.29 16.44
N LEU A 63 8.12 9.09 16.57
CA LEU A 63 7.36 8.21 15.68
C LEU A 63 6.72 8.95 14.48
N ARG A 64 7.01 10.23 14.30
CA ARG A 64 6.43 11.08 13.24
C ARG A 64 7.53 11.84 12.52
N GLY A 65 7.36 12.03 11.23
CA GLY A 65 8.26 12.81 10.39
C GLY A 65 8.75 12.04 9.17
N VAL A 66 9.45 12.76 8.29
CA VAL A 66 10.02 12.26 7.04
C VAL A 66 11.46 12.73 6.97
N GLU A 67 12.39 11.81 6.82
CA GLU A 67 13.83 12.08 6.75
C GLU A 67 14.42 11.48 5.47
N ASP A 68 15.12 12.30 4.67
CA ASP A 68 15.94 11.80 3.56
C ASP A 68 17.27 11.28 4.13
N ARG A 69 17.52 9.99 3.98
CA ARG A 69 18.75 9.31 4.42
C ARG A 69 19.65 8.91 3.25
N GLY A 70 19.40 9.46 2.06
CA GLY A 70 20.18 9.25 0.85
C GLY A 70 19.71 8.08 0.01
N ASP A 71 19.96 6.85 0.44
CA ASP A 71 19.54 5.61 -0.24
C ASP A 71 18.08 5.25 0.03
N HIS A 72 17.51 5.77 1.11
CA HIS A 72 16.10 5.60 1.47
C HIS A 72 15.53 6.85 2.13
N VAL A 73 14.22 6.97 2.09
CA VAL A 73 13.46 7.91 2.91
C VAL A 73 12.92 7.17 4.13
N PHE A 74 13.26 7.63 5.32
CA PHE A 74 12.66 7.11 6.54
C PHE A 74 11.38 7.88 6.84
N VAL A 75 10.28 7.16 7.06
CA VAL A 75 8.98 7.73 7.42
C VAL A 75 8.54 7.14 8.75
N GLY A 76 8.41 7.97 9.77
CA GLY A 76 7.93 7.55 11.08
C GLY A 76 6.50 6.98 11.01
N ALA A 77 6.22 5.93 11.78
CA ALA A 77 4.96 5.18 11.68
C ALA A 77 3.70 6.01 11.96
N LEU A 78 3.80 7.05 12.81
CA LEU A 78 2.70 7.96 13.13
C LEU A 78 2.60 9.16 12.18
N THR A 79 3.42 9.22 11.12
CA THR A 79 3.29 10.25 10.08
C THR A 79 1.94 10.07 9.38
N THR A 80 1.13 11.12 9.40
CA THR A 80 -0.21 11.07 8.80
C THR A 80 -0.14 11.03 7.29
N HIS A 81 -1.17 10.50 6.64
CA HIS A 81 -1.25 10.51 5.17
C HIS A 81 -1.19 11.94 4.61
N ASP A 82 -1.74 12.94 5.31
CA ASP A 82 -1.65 14.34 4.90
C ASP A 82 -0.22 14.87 4.97
N GLU A 83 0.55 14.53 6.01
CA GLU A 83 1.98 14.87 6.12
C GLU A 83 2.81 14.19 5.03
N VAL A 84 2.53 12.93 4.70
CA VAL A 84 3.17 12.21 3.57
C VAL A 84 2.93 12.98 2.27
N LEU A 85 1.69 13.40 1.99
CA LEU A 85 1.33 14.14 0.78
C LEU A 85 1.99 15.51 0.69
N ARG A 86 2.14 16.21 1.82
CA ARG A 86 2.75 17.55 1.87
C ARG A 86 4.26 17.51 1.83
N SER A 87 4.88 16.39 2.15
CA SER A 87 6.34 16.25 2.16
C SER A 87 6.92 16.42 0.75
N ALA A 88 7.80 17.41 0.58
CA ALA A 88 8.55 17.58 -0.65
C ALA A 88 9.51 16.41 -0.89
N VAL A 89 10.11 15.90 0.19
CA VAL A 89 11.00 14.72 0.16
C VAL A 89 10.28 13.50 -0.41
N ILE A 90 9.05 13.21 0.05
CA ILE A 90 8.28 12.07 -0.47
C ILE A 90 7.95 12.26 -1.95
N ARG A 91 7.50 13.45 -2.35
CA ARG A 91 7.15 13.71 -3.76
C ARG A 91 8.33 13.56 -4.72
N GLU A 92 9.53 13.92 -4.25
CA GLU A 92 10.74 13.84 -5.05
C GLU A 92 11.40 12.46 -5.00
N ARG A 93 11.51 11.85 -3.82
CA ARG A 93 12.34 10.67 -3.57
C ARG A 93 11.53 9.35 -3.56
N ALA A 94 10.23 9.42 -3.25
CA ALA A 94 9.34 8.27 -3.16
C ALA A 94 7.96 8.55 -3.81
N PRO A 95 7.93 8.98 -5.10
CA PRO A 95 6.70 9.49 -5.74
C PRO A 95 5.55 8.48 -5.76
N LEU A 96 5.83 7.17 -5.88
CA LEU A 96 4.78 6.16 -5.84
C LEU A 96 4.02 6.16 -4.51
N LEU A 97 4.71 6.40 -3.39
CA LEU A 97 4.07 6.53 -2.08
C LEU A 97 3.14 7.74 -2.04
N ALA A 98 3.55 8.89 -2.60
CA ALA A 98 2.70 10.08 -2.69
C ALA A 98 1.46 9.82 -3.57
N LEU A 99 1.65 9.22 -4.76
CA LEU A 99 0.57 8.92 -5.70
C LEU A 99 -0.51 8.02 -5.08
N ALA A 100 -0.10 6.95 -4.41
CA ALA A 100 -1.03 6.06 -3.73
C ALA A 100 -1.71 6.72 -2.53
N THR A 101 -0.95 7.46 -1.72
CA THR A 101 -1.51 8.15 -0.55
C THR A 101 -2.58 9.18 -0.93
N ALA A 102 -2.47 9.80 -2.11
CA ALA A 102 -3.48 10.73 -2.62
C ALA A 102 -4.85 10.06 -2.85
N THR A 103 -4.88 8.75 -3.08
CA THR A 103 -6.11 7.97 -3.32
C THR A 103 -6.71 7.39 -2.03
N VAL A 104 -6.03 7.53 -0.88
CA VAL A 104 -6.53 7.04 0.41
C VAL A 104 -7.69 7.90 0.87
N ALA A 105 -8.88 7.31 0.93
CA ALA A 105 -10.09 7.89 1.49
C ALA A 105 -10.30 9.40 1.15
N ASP A 106 -10.60 10.22 2.15
CA ASP A 106 -10.79 11.65 2.03
C ASP A 106 -9.82 12.46 2.92
N PRO A 107 -9.81 13.81 2.83
CA PRO A 107 -8.94 14.64 3.65
C PRO A 107 -9.14 14.46 5.16
N ALA A 108 -10.38 14.24 5.63
CA ALA A 108 -10.64 14.04 7.06
C ALA A 108 -9.95 12.77 7.58
N VAL A 109 -10.02 11.69 6.82
CA VAL A 109 -9.31 10.44 7.11
C VAL A 109 -7.80 10.65 7.02
N ARG A 110 -7.29 11.30 5.95
CA ARG A 110 -5.85 11.50 5.76
C ARG A 110 -5.17 12.35 6.82
N HIS A 111 -5.89 13.30 7.44
CA HIS A 111 -5.36 14.11 8.55
C HIS A 111 -5.17 13.32 9.86
N ARG A 112 -5.76 12.15 9.97
CA ARG A 112 -5.70 11.31 11.17
C ARG A 112 -5.01 9.97 10.90
N GLY A 113 -5.37 9.30 9.80
CA GLY A 113 -4.77 8.03 9.39
C GLY A 113 -3.26 8.18 9.17
N THR A 114 -2.51 7.16 9.60
CA THR A 114 -1.04 7.17 9.59
C THR A 114 -0.50 6.10 8.66
N LEU A 115 0.70 6.31 8.12
CA LEU A 115 1.38 5.34 7.26
C LEU A 115 1.56 4.00 8.00
N GLY A 116 2.16 4.04 9.18
CA GLY A 116 2.40 2.83 9.97
C GLY A 116 1.11 2.13 10.40
N GLY A 117 0.08 2.91 10.76
CA GLY A 117 -1.23 2.35 11.11
C GLY A 117 -1.89 1.61 9.94
N SER A 118 -1.73 2.12 8.71
CA SER A 118 -2.23 1.45 7.49
C SER A 118 -1.48 0.15 7.22
N LEU A 119 -0.14 0.14 7.38
CA LEU A 119 0.69 -1.04 7.16
C LEU A 119 0.47 -2.10 8.24
N ALA A 120 0.45 -1.69 9.53
CA ALA A 120 0.23 -2.61 10.64
C ALA A 120 -1.20 -3.19 10.68
N HIS A 121 -2.18 -2.49 10.12
CA HIS A 121 -3.54 -3.01 9.96
C HIS A 121 -3.63 -4.13 8.92
N ALA A 122 -2.74 -4.12 7.94
CA ALA A 122 -2.58 -5.14 6.90
C ALA A 122 -3.89 -5.52 6.18
N ASP A 123 -4.82 -4.56 6.00
CA ASP A 123 -6.03 -4.81 5.22
C ASP A 123 -5.64 -5.08 3.75
N PRO A 124 -6.02 -6.22 3.16
CA PRO A 124 -5.71 -6.54 1.77
C PRO A 124 -6.22 -5.50 0.77
N ALA A 125 -7.30 -4.79 1.09
CA ALA A 125 -7.86 -3.72 0.28
C ALA A 125 -7.16 -2.36 0.51
N GLY A 126 -6.16 -2.31 1.40
CA GLY A 126 -5.34 -1.13 1.67
C GLY A 126 -4.43 -0.79 0.50
N ASP A 127 -4.32 0.50 0.19
CA ASP A 127 -3.50 0.99 -0.93
C ASP A 127 -1.99 0.87 -0.64
N LEU A 128 -1.58 1.20 0.59
CA LEU A 128 -0.16 1.36 0.94
C LEU A 128 0.62 0.04 1.14
N PRO A 129 0.01 -1.08 1.58
CA PRO A 129 0.71 -2.37 1.61
C PRO A 129 1.25 -2.82 0.25
N ALA A 130 0.48 -2.65 -0.83
CA ALA A 130 0.93 -2.98 -2.18
C ALA A 130 2.07 -2.07 -2.65
N VAL A 131 2.06 -0.80 -2.26
CA VAL A 131 3.16 0.15 -2.53
C VAL A 131 4.42 -0.25 -1.77
N ALA A 132 4.30 -0.57 -0.48
CA ALA A 132 5.44 -1.01 0.33
C ALA A 132 6.09 -2.27 -0.25
N LEU A 133 5.27 -3.21 -0.71
CA LEU A 133 5.73 -4.43 -1.36
C LEU A 133 6.40 -4.14 -2.72
N ALA A 134 5.80 -3.30 -3.58
CA ALA A 134 6.35 -2.96 -4.89
C ALA A 134 7.69 -2.21 -4.78
N LEU A 135 7.81 -1.27 -3.84
CA LEU A 135 9.04 -0.52 -3.63
C LEU A 135 10.12 -1.34 -2.90
N GLY A 136 9.77 -2.47 -2.28
CA GLY A 136 10.70 -3.24 -1.44
C GLY A 136 11.04 -2.48 -0.15
N CYS A 137 10.03 -1.88 0.48
CA CYS A 137 10.21 -1.18 1.74
C CYS A 137 10.69 -2.12 2.85
N VAL A 138 11.33 -1.55 3.87
CA VAL A 138 11.71 -2.24 5.09
C VAL A 138 10.98 -1.58 6.26
N LEU A 139 10.27 -2.39 7.03
CA LEU A 139 9.51 -1.94 8.18
C LEU A 139 10.37 -2.10 9.44
N VAL A 140 10.35 -1.09 10.30
CA VAL A 140 11.17 -1.05 11.52
C VAL A 140 10.25 -1.29 12.70
N ALA A 141 10.44 -2.41 13.38
CA ALA A 141 9.70 -2.80 14.58
C ALA A 141 10.59 -2.71 15.83
N ARG A 142 9.99 -2.32 16.96
CA ARG A 142 10.67 -2.24 18.25
C ARG A 142 9.88 -2.95 19.34
N SER A 143 10.60 -3.71 20.17
CA SER A 143 10.13 -4.32 21.39
C SER A 143 10.99 -3.90 22.59
N GLY A 144 10.75 -4.50 23.75
CA GLY A 144 11.64 -4.37 24.92
C GLY A 144 13.05 -4.92 24.68
N ASP A 145 13.21 -5.89 23.76
CA ASP A 145 14.49 -6.54 23.46
C ASP A 145 15.32 -5.76 22.42
N GLY A 146 14.75 -4.75 21.78
CA GLY A 146 15.44 -3.93 20.78
C GLY A 146 14.65 -3.67 19.52
N GLU A 147 15.37 -3.28 18.47
CA GLU A 147 14.82 -2.95 17.17
C GLU A 147 15.18 -4.03 16.15
N ARG A 148 14.25 -4.35 15.24
CA ARG A 148 14.51 -5.21 14.10
C ARG A 148 13.88 -4.66 12.82
N GLU A 149 14.44 -5.06 11.70
CA GLU A 149 13.99 -4.70 10.37
C GLU A 149 13.28 -5.89 9.72
N ILE A 150 12.14 -5.62 9.08
CA ILE A 150 11.33 -6.63 8.42
C ILE A 150 11.10 -6.17 6.96
N PRO A 151 11.61 -6.88 5.96
CA PRO A 151 11.28 -6.60 4.57
C PRO A 151 9.76 -6.64 4.33
N ALA A 152 9.23 -5.76 3.50
CA ALA A 152 7.80 -5.74 3.19
C ALA A 152 7.29 -7.07 2.59
N ALA A 153 8.19 -7.84 1.95
CA ALA A 153 7.87 -9.16 1.42
C ALA A 153 7.57 -10.20 2.51
N ASP A 154 8.10 -10.00 3.71
CA ASP A 154 7.96 -10.90 4.86
C ASP A 154 7.02 -10.32 5.93
N PHE A 155 6.60 -9.05 5.77
CA PHE A 155 5.82 -8.35 6.76
C PHE A 155 4.33 -8.71 6.74
N PHE A 156 3.73 -8.84 5.56
CA PHE A 156 2.31 -9.17 5.39
C PHE A 156 2.14 -10.68 5.30
N VAL A 157 1.64 -11.29 6.37
CA VAL A 157 1.59 -12.76 6.51
C VAL A 157 0.29 -13.32 5.97
N ASP A 158 -0.86 -12.78 6.42
CA ASP A 158 -2.20 -13.23 6.04
C ASP A 158 -3.21 -12.09 6.21
N TYR A 159 -4.49 -12.40 6.08
CA TYR A 159 -5.60 -11.46 6.23
C TYR A 159 -5.57 -10.76 7.59
N LEU A 160 -5.33 -9.44 7.57
CA LEU A 160 -5.16 -8.60 8.77
C LEU A 160 -4.06 -9.09 9.73
N GLU A 161 -3.07 -9.81 9.21
CA GLU A 161 -1.98 -10.39 9.97
C GLU A 161 -0.62 -9.91 9.43
N THR A 162 0.24 -9.50 10.36
CA THR A 162 1.61 -9.06 10.06
C THR A 162 2.63 -9.88 10.85
N ALA A 163 3.89 -9.77 10.44
CA ALA A 163 5.03 -10.36 11.16
C ALA A 163 5.41 -9.63 12.44
N LEU A 164 4.65 -8.61 12.88
CA LEU A 164 4.84 -7.99 14.19
C LEU A 164 4.55 -9.01 15.29
N GLY A 165 5.53 -9.22 16.14
CA GLY A 165 5.38 -10.07 17.32
C GLY A 165 4.61 -9.39 18.45
N PRO A 166 4.20 -10.18 19.46
CA PRO A 166 3.63 -9.65 20.70
C PRO A 166 4.61 -8.65 21.32
N GLY A 167 4.10 -7.51 21.78
CA GLY A 167 4.94 -6.45 22.36
C GLY A 167 5.73 -5.60 21.39
N GLU A 168 5.62 -5.83 20.06
CA GLU A 168 6.27 -5.00 19.06
C GLU A 168 5.42 -3.83 18.62
N VAL A 169 6.07 -2.70 18.42
CA VAL A 169 5.51 -1.47 17.86
C VAL A 169 6.21 -1.17 16.54
N LEU A 170 5.45 -0.96 15.47
CA LEU A 170 5.99 -0.42 14.23
C LEU A 170 6.39 1.05 14.46
N THR A 171 7.68 1.35 14.32
CA THR A 171 8.24 2.69 14.59
C THR A 171 8.45 3.51 13.33
N GLY A 172 8.68 2.86 12.20
CA GLY A 172 8.88 3.55 10.92
C GLY A 172 9.00 2.61 9.73
N VAL A 173 9.17 3.24 8.58
CA VAL A 173 9.32 2.55 7.29
C VAL A 173 10.49 3.18 6.54
N LYS A 174 11.41 2.35 6.07
CA LYS A 174 12.45 2.71 5.12
C LYS A 174 11.92 2.50 3.72
N VAL A 175 11.74 3.57 2.97
CA VAL A 175 11.26 3.56 1.59
C VAL A 175 12.47 3.74 0.67
N PRO A 176 12.89 2.73 -0.11
CA PRO A 176 14.06 2.86 -0.98
C PRO A 176 13.89 3.98 -2.01
N VAL A 177 14.95 4.74 -2.23
CA VAL A 177 14.99 5.74 -3.29
C VAL A 177 15.39 5.04 -4.58
N LEU A 178 14.46 4.97 -5.52
CA LEU A 178 14.73 4.46 -6.86
C LEU A 178 15.37 5.57 -7.69
N GLY A 179 16.48 5.26 -8.35
CA GLY A 179 17.28 6.24 -9.10
C GLY A 179 16.61 6.75 -10.38
N ALA A 180 17.40 7.33 -11.27
CA ALA A 180 16.92 7.84 -12.56
C ALA A 180 16.36 6.71 -13.45
N GLY A 181 15.50 7.06 -14.39
CA GLY A 181 14.89 6.12 -15.33
C GLY A 181 13.64 5.40 -14.82
N TRP A 182 13.30 5.55 -13.54
CA TRP A 182 12.06 5.01 -13.01
C TRP A 182 10.89 5.96 -13.24
N GLY A 183 9.79 5.39 -13.75
CA GLY A 183 8.48 6.04 -13.77
C GLY A 183 7.53 5.33 -12.80
N PHE A 184 6.52 6.05 -12.34
CA PHE A 184 5.65 5.61 -11.26
C PHE A 184 4.19 5.92 -11.54
N HIS A 185 3.32 4.99 -11.20
CA HIS A 185 1.88 5.24 -11.20
C HIS A 185 1.17 4.36 -10.17
N TYR A 186 0.07 4.88 -9.61
CA TYR A 186 -0.87 4.12 -8.81
C TYR A 186 -2.26 4.20 -9.42
N GLU A 187 -2.80 3.07 -9.82
CA GLU A 187 -4.13 2.95 -10.39
C GLU A 187 -5.07 2.27 -9.39
N LYS A 188 -6.22 2.89 -9.10
CA LYS A 188 -7.20 2.37 -8.14
C LYS A 188 -8.59 2.32 -8.72
N PHE A 189 -9.21 1.16 -8.70
CA PHE A 189 -10.63 1.02 -9.00
C PHE A 189 -11.45 0.88 -7.72
N HIS A 190 -12.38 1.80 -7.52
CA HIS A 190 -13.24 1.88 -6.32
C HIS A 190 -14.62 2.45 -6.66
N ARG A 191 -15.61 2.26 -5.80
CA ARG A 191 -17.00 2.69 -6.07
C ARG A 191 -17.27 4.15 -5.69
N SER A 192 -16.63 4.66 -4.66
CA SER A 192 -16.77 6.03 -4.15
C SER A 192 -15.45 6.52 -3.61
N ALA A 193 -15.29 7.84 -3.43
CA ALA A 193 -14.05 8.48 -3.01
C ALA A 193 -13.44 7.90 -1.71
N GLN A 194 -14.27 7.50 -0.75
CA GLN A 194 -13.82 6.93 0.52
C GLN A 194 -13.69 5.40 0.51
N ALA A 195 -14.08 4.75 -0.60
CA ALA A 195 -14.10 3.29 -0.64
C ALA A 195 -12.68 2.70 -0.69
N TRP A 196 -12.56 1.54 -0.08
CA TRP A 196 -11.44 0.64 -0.28
C TRP A 196 -11.28 0.26 -1.76
N ALA A 197 -10.09 -0.12 -2.15
CA ALA A 197 -9.85 -0.60 -3.49
C ALA A 197 -10.63 -1.90 -3.77
N ILE A 198 -11.38 -1.94 -4.86
CA ILE A 198 -11.83 -3.21 -5.44
C ILE A 198 -10.61 -3.93 -5.99
N VAL A 199 -9.77 -3.22 -6.74
CA VAL A 199 -8.42 -3.61 -7.14
C VAL A 199 -7.58 -2.33 -7.22
N GLY A 200 -6.35 -2.39 -6.71
CA GLY A 200 -5.35 -1.35 -6.86
C GLY A 200 -4.06 -1.91 -7.45
N VAL A 201 -3.33 -1.08 -8.18
CA VAL A 201 -2.06 -1.44 -8.81
C VAL A 201 -1.02 -0.36 -8.56
N ALA A 202 0.03 -0.71 -7.84
CA ALA A 202 1.23 0.08 -7.67
C ALA A 202 2.25 -0.32 -8.73
N ALA A 203 2.64 0.58 -9.61
CA ALA A 203 3.59 0.32 -10.68
C ALA A 203 4.82 1.24 -10.57
N ALA A 204 6.00 0.63 -10.56
CA ALA A 204 7.27 1.29 -10.77
C ALA A 204 7.97 0.59 -11.95
N VAL A 205 8.35 1.35 -12.98
CA VAL A 205 8.94 0.80 -14.20
C VAL A 205 10.20 1.59 -14.56
N ARG A 206 11.32 0.89 -14.69
CA ARG A 206 12.58 1.47 -15.15
C ARG A 206 12.78 1.20 -16.64
N ARG A 207 13.10 2.26 -17.37
CA ARG A 207 13.41 2.21 -18.80
C ARG A 207 14.80 2.76 -19.08
N SER A 208 15.44 2.18 -20.09
CA SER A 208 16.59 2.74 -20.78
C SER A 208 16.41 2.56 -22.28
N ASP A 209 16.67 3.60 -23.06
CA ASP A 209 16.59 3.60 -24.53
C ASP A 209 15.29 3.02 -25.12
N GLY A 210 14.16 3.28 -24.45
CA GLY A 210 12.84 2.79 -24.87
C GLY A 210 12.56 1.32 -24.52
N VAL A 211 13.46 0.65 -23.77
CA VAL A 211 13.31 -0.75 -23.33
C VAL A 211 13.03 -0.80 -21.84
N VAL A 212 12.11 -1.65 -21.41
CA VAL A 212 11.88 -1.93 -19.99
C VAL A 212 13.01 -2.79 -19.45
N GLU A 213 13.77 -2.26 -18.51
CA GLU A 213 14.84 -3.00 -17.81
C GLU A 213 14.30 -3.75 -16.59
N GLU A 214 13.43 -3.08 -15.83
CA GLU A 214 12.86 -3.61 -14.59
C GLU A 214 11.45 -3.04 -14.37
N ALA A 215 10.55 -3.88 -13.90
CA ALA A 215 9.25 -3.48 -13.43
C ALA A 215 9.02 -4.06 -12.02
N ARG A 216 8.29 -3.32 -11.18
CA ARG A 216 7.85 -3.72 -9.85
C ARG A 216 6.38 -3.40 -9.72
N ILE A 217 5.55 -4.45 -9.61
CA ILE A 217 4.10 -4.33 -9.67
C ILE A 217 3.49 -4.95 -8.40
N GLY A 218 2.90 -4.11 -7.56
CA GLY A 218 2.15 -4.53 -6.38
C GLY A 218 0.64 -4.47 -6.62
N LEU A 219 -0.07 -5.51 -6.25
CA LEU A 219 -1.53 -5.61 -6.39
C LEU A 219 -2.20 -5.51 -5.03
N THR A 220 -3.24 -4.69 -4.95
CA THR A 220 -4.12 -4.53 -3.79
C THR A 220 -5.38 -5.36 -4.00
N ASN A 221 -5.81 -6.09 -2.95
CA ASN A 221 -7.06 -6.85 -2.91
C ASN A 221 -7.15 -8.00 -3.94
N MET A 222 -5.99 -8.62 -4.21
CA MET A 222 -5.86 -9.79 -5.09
C MET A 222 -5.41 -11.05 -4.36
N GLY A 223 -5.37 -11.01 -3.02
CA GLY A 223 -5.04 -12.11 -2.11
C GLY A 223 -5.34 -11.70 -0.67
N PRO A 224 -5.09 -12.57 0.32
CA PRO A 224 -5.21 -12.24 1.74
C PRO A 224 -4.18 -11.19 2.20
N ALA A 225 -3.06 -11.09 1.48
CA ALA A 225 -2.02 -10.08 1.64
C ALA A 225 -1.76 -9.37 0.29
N PRO A 226 -1.01 -8.26 0.23
CA PRO A 226 -0.62 -7.64 -1.04
C PRO A 226 0.22 -8.61 -1.88
N VAL A 227 0.04 -8.60 -3.20
CA VAL A 227 0.66 -9.56 -4.12
C VAL A 227 1.61 -8.85 -5.09
N ARG A 228 2.78 -9.42 -5.36
CA ARG A 228 3.65 -9.01 -6.46
C ARG A 228 3.25 -9.73 -7.74
N ALA A 229 2.94 -8.99 -8.81
CA ALA A 229 2.65 -9.57 -10.13
C ALA A 229 3.96 -9.97 -10.86
N ARG A 230 4.71 -10.93 -10.30
CA ARG A 230 6.04 -11.33 -10.79
C ARG A 230 6.02 -11.81 -12.25
N ALA A 231 4.96 -12.51 -12.65
CA ALA A 231 4.80 -12.97 -14.03
C ALA A 231 4.73 -11.80 -15.03
N VAL A 232 4.10 -10.68 -14.64
CA VAL A 232 4.09 -9.45 -15.46
C VAL A 232 5.47 -8.80 -15.48
N GLU A 233 6.13 -8.70 -14.31
CA GLU A 233 7.46 -8.09 -14.17
C GLU A 233 8.49 -8.80 -15.04
N GLU A 234 8.47 -10.13 -15.08
CA GLU A 234 9.34 -10.95 -15.91
C GLU A 234 9.02 -10.79 -17.40
N ALA A 235 7.73 -10.82 -17.76
CA ALA A 235 7.29 -10.69 -19.14
C ALA A 235 7.57 -9.30 -19.74
N LEU A 236 7.66 -8.26 -18.91
CA LEU A 236 7.99 -6.90 -19.36
C LEU A 236 9.48 -6.68 -19.61
N ARG A 237 10.35 -7.49 -19.03
CA ARG A 237 11.81 -7.29 -19.18
C ARG A 237 12.24 -7.45 -20.62
N GLY A 238 12.93 -6.44 -21.16
CA GLY A 238 13.37 -6.42 -22.55
C GLY A 238 12.30 -6.00 -23.56
N VAL A 239 11.09 -5.66 -23.09
CA VAL A 239 10.02 -5.17 -23.98
C VAL A 239 10.33 -3.75 -24.42
N GLU A 240 10.29 -3.52 -25.73
CA GLU A 240 10.34 -2.18 -26.32
C GLU A 240 9.01 -1.45 -26.09
N VAL A 241 9.09 -0.29 -25.50
CA VAL A 241 7.93 0.57 -25.26
C VAL A 241 8.18 1.93 -25.90
N THR A 242 7.47 2.20 -26.99
CA THR A 242 7.46 3.54 -27.57
C THR A 242 6.57 4.43 -26.73
N SER A 243 7.10 5.59 -26.28
CA SER A 243 6.26 6.63 -25.69
C SER A 243 5.12 6.96 -26.64
N PRO A 244 3.86 7.00 -26.22
CA PRO A 244 2.80 7.54 -27.05
C PRO A 244 3.19 8.97 -27.41
N GLY A 245 3.32 9.25 -28.70
CA GLY A 245 3.60 10.62 -29.17
C GLY A 245 2.58 11.60 -28.59
N PRO A 246 2.89 12.92 -28.48
CA PRO A 246 1.97 13.93 -27.98
C PRO A 246 0.79 14.08 -28.95
N GLY A 247 -0.27 13.33 -28.71
CA GLY A 247 -1.43 13.37 -29.59
C GLY A 247 -2.65 12.64 -29.05
N LEU A 248 -3.65 13.44 -28.69
CA LEU A 248 -5.04 13.11 -28.41
C LEU A 248 -5.35 12.60 -27.00
N GLY A 249 -5.58 13.56 -26.14
CA GLY A 249 -6.40 13.34 -24.94
C GLY A 249 -7.79 12.80 -25.32
N PRO A 250 -8.49 12.08 -24.42
CA PRO A 250 -9.82 11.56 -24.71
C PRO A 250 -10.80 12.72 -24.92
N GLY A 251 -11.19 12.92 -26.20
CA GLY A 251 -12.30 13.80 -26.52
C GLY A 251 -13.60 13.25 -25.93
N PRO A 252 -14.54 14.10 -25.47
CA PRO A 252 -15.81 13.63 -24.98
C PRO A 252 -16.63 13.09 -26.14
N GLY A 253 -16.79 11.75 -26.25
CA GLY A 253 -17.79 11.16 -27.12
C GLY A 253 -17.32 10.08 -28.10
N SER A 254 -16.53 9.09 -27.71
CA SER A 254 -16.37 7.89 -28.51
C SER A 254 -16.97 6.68 -27.78
N GLY A 255 -18.14 6.30 -28.23
CA GLY A 255 -18.81 5.04 -27.88
C GLY A 255 -18.01 3.82 -28.35
N PRO A 256 -18.35 2.59 -27.94
CA PRO A 256 -17.63 1.38 -28.28
C PRO A 256 -17.76 1.07 -29.78
N GLY A 257 -16.83 1.60 -30.58
CA GLY A 257 -16.71 1.32 -32.01
C GLY A 257 -15.76 0.17 -32.25
N SER A 258 -16.29 -0.92 -32.78
CA SER A 258 -15.61 -2.05 -33.41
C SER A 258 -14.62 -1.57 -34.49
N GLY A 259 -13.31 -1.80 -34.24
CA GLY A 259 -12.26 -1.51 -35.21
C GLY A 259 -11.15 -2.56 -35.11
N GLY A 260 -11.48 -3.82 -35.39
CA GLY A 260 -10.50 -4.88 -35.63
C GLY A 260 -10.08 -4.84 -37.10
N GLY A 261 -8.98 -4.15 -37.45
CA GLY A 261 -8.25 -4.37 -38.67
C GLY A 261 -7.32 -5.58 -38.50
N PRO A 262 -7.24 -6.50 -39.49
CA PRO A 262 -6.33 -7.63 -39.47
C PRO A 262 -4.90 -7.14 -39.73
N GLY A 263 -4.00 -7.18 -38.76
CA GLY A 263 -2.57 -6.89 -38.96
C GLY A 263 -1.91 -5.95 -37.94
N GLY A 264 -2.51 -5.70 -36.78
CA GLY A 264 -1.85 -4.98 -35.70
C GLY A 264 -0.82 -5.88 -35.02
N ALA A 265 0.46 -5.44 -34.98
CA ALA A 265 1.49 -6.08 -34.15
C ALA A 265 0.93 -6.23 -32.73
N ALA A 266 1.13 -7.42 -32.14
CA ALA A 266 0.71 -7.70 -30.79
C ALA A 266 1.31 -6.64 -29.85
N ASP A 267 0.47 -6.08 -28.94
CA ASP A 267 0.91 -5.13 -27.94
C ASP A 267 1.63 -5.90 -26.80
N PRO A 268 2.98 -5.91 -26.77
CA PRO A 268 3.73 -6.75 -25.83
C PRO A 268 3.44 -6.38 -24.37
N VAL A 269 3.12 -5.11 -24.11
CA VAL A 269 2.68 -4.66 -22.78
C VAL A 269 1.32 -5.29 -22.43
N ALA A 270 0.39 -5.35 -23.39
CA ALA A 270 -0.91 -5.98 -23.15
C ALA A 270 -0.78 -7.50 -22.92
N GLU A 271 0.11 -8.17 -23.65
CA GLU A 271 0.42 -9.60 -23.45
C GLU A 271 1.02 -9.87 -22.08
N ALA A 272 2.01 -9.09 -21.65
CA ALA A 272 2.57 -9.18 -20.32
C ALA A 272 1.51 -8.98 -19.23
N CYS A 273 0.66 -7.95 -19.38
CA CYS A 273 -0.39 -7.63 -18.41
C CYS A 273 -1.53 -8.68 -18.36
N ALA A 274 -1.67 -9.51 -19.38
CA ALA A 274 -2.64 -10.63 -19.34
C ALA A 274 -2.31 -11.65 -18.24
N ARG A 275 -1.08 -11.63 -17.72
CA ARG A 275 -0.59 -12.47 -16.62
C ARG A 275 -0.74 -11.87 -15.23
N ALA A 276 -1.37 -10.69 -15.09
CA ALA A 276 -1.44 -9.95 -13.81
C ALA A 276 -2.24 -10.65 -12.71
N ASP A 277 -3.03 -11.65 -13.05
CA ASP A 277 -3.82 -12.45 -12.10
C ASP A 277 -3.22 -13.83 -11.81
N GLU A 278 -2.03 -14.15 -12.36
CA GLU A 278 -1.30 -15.35 -11.97
C GLU A 278 -0.91 -15.26 -10.48
N ASP A 279 -0.95 -16.38 -9.78
CA ASP A 279 -0.66 -16.51 -8.35
C ASP A 279 -1.53 -15.64 -7.43
N THR A 280 -2.73 -15.24 -7.89
CA THR A 280 -3.66 -14.44 -7.11
C THR A 280 -4.85 -15.27 -6.61
N SER A 281 -5.34 -14.88 -5.41
CA SER A 281 -6.52 -15.49 -4.77
C SER A 281 -7.48 -14.38 -4.30
N PRO A 282 -8.10 -13.63 -5.24
CA PRO A 282 -8.93 -12.49 -4.86
C PRO A 282 -10.21 -12.93 -4.15
N PRO A 283 -10.65 -12.13 -3.14
CA PRO A 283 -11.84 -12.46 -2.36
C PRO A 283 -13.13 -12.27 -3.17
N ALA A 284 -14.18 -12.97 -2.74
CA ALA A 284 -15.57 -12.71 -3.12
C ALA A 284 -16.24 -11.88 -2.02
N ASP A 285 -16.79 -10.73 -2.36
CA ASP A 285 -17.52 -9.87 -1.43
C ASP A 285 -18.72 -9.15 -2.11
N LEU A 286 -19.34 -8.22 -1.38
CA LEU A 286 -20.46 -7.41 -1.88
C LEU A 286 -20.07 -6.46 -3.03
N HIS A 287 -18.78 -6.24 -3.26
CA HIS A 287 -18.29 -5.27 -4.24
C HIS A 287 -17.90 -5.91 -5.56
N ALA A 288 -17.30 -7.11 -5.52
CA ALA A 288 -16.84 -7.80 -6.71
C ALA A 288 -16.65 -9.30 -6.50
N ARG A 289 -16.85 -10.07 -7.57
CA ARG A 289 -16.50 -11.49 -7.63
C ARG A 289 -15.04 -11.68 -8.06
N PRO A 290 -14.43 -12.84 -7.76
CA PRO A 290 -13.04 -13.12 -8.10
C PRO A 290 -12.71 -12.99 -9.58
N ASP A 291 -13.59 -13.45 -10.46
CA ASP A 291 -13.43 -13.35 -11.92
C ASP A 291 -13.32 -11.89 -12.39
N TYR A 292 -14.16 -11.01 -11.83
CA TYR A 292 -14.14 -9.60 -12.15
C TYR A 292 -12.88 -8.91 -11.61
N ARG A 293 -12.42 -9.26 -10.39
CA ARG A 293 -11.16 -8.73 -9.85
C ARG A 293 -9.96 -9.13 -10.71
N ARG A 294 -9.90 -10.39 -11.17
CA ARG A 294 -8.85 -10.84 -12.11
C ARG A 294 -8.87 -10.06 -13.41
N HIS A 295 -10.06 -9.84 -13.98
CA HIS A 295 -10.20 -8.98 -15.16
C HIS A 295 -9.69 -7.56 -14.90
N LEU A 296 -10.09 -6.94 -13.78
CA LEU A 296 -9.63 -5.61 -13.39
C LEU A 296 -8.11 -5.57 -13.20
N ALA A 297 -7.51 -6.57 -12.55
CA ALA A 297 -6.06 -6.61 -12.36
C ALA A 297 -5.32 -6.51 -13.68
N ARG A 298 -5.72 -7.27 -14.71
CA ARG A 298 -5.11 -7.20 -16.05
C ARG A 298 -5.26 -5.83 -16.70
N VAL A 299 -6.47 -5.25 -16.64
CA VAL A 299 -6.76 -3.93 -17.25
C VAL A 299 -6.03 -2.81 -16.53
N LEU A 300 -6.09 -2.78 -15.20
CA LEU A 300 -5.48 -1.72 -14.39
C LEU A 300 -3.95 -1.80 -14.41
N THR A 301 -3.38 -3.00 -14.42
CA THR A 301 -1.94 -3.19 -14.57
C THR A 301 -1.44 -2.60 -15.88
N ARG A 302 -2.14 -2.85 -17.00
CA ARG A 302 -1.80 -2.24 -18.28
C ARG A 302 -1.86 -0.71 -18.24
N ARG A 303 -2.91 -0.13 -17.62
CA ARG A 303 -3.02 1.32 -17.45
C ARG A 303 -1.90 1.89 -16.60
N ALA A 304 -1.65 1.27 -15.44
CA ALA A 304 -0.62 1.70 -14.52
C ALA A 304 0.78 1.68 -15.17
N ILE A 305 1.12 0.62 -15.89
CA ILE A 305 2.38 0.52 -16.61
C ILE A 305 2.49 1.59 -17.69
N ARG A 306 1.46 1.77 -18.52
CA ARG A 306 1.47 2.81 -19.56
C ARG A 306 1.63 4.21 -18.98
N SER A 307 0.95 4.51 -17.88
CA SER A 307 1.11 5.80 -17.18
C SER A 307 2.48 5.95 -16.51
N ALA A 308 3.08 4.87 -16.04
CA ALA A 308 4.42 4.89 -15.46
C ALA A 308 5.52 5.08 -16.51
N ILE A 309 5.29 4.65 -17.75
CA ILE A 309 6.25 4.82 -18.84
C ILE A 309 6.06 6.11 -19.64
N GLY A 310 5.01 6.88 -19.35
CA GLY A 310 4.76 8.26 -19.81
C GLY A 310 4.46 8.43 -21.23
#